data_3618cde28311b9048ee1f58db34d7707
#
_entry.id   3618cde28311b9048ee1f58db34d7707
#
_cell.length_a   1.000
_cell.length_b   1.000
_cell.length_c   1.000
_cell.angle_alpha   90.00
_cell.angle_beta   90.00
_cell.angle_gamma   90.00
#
_symmetry.space_group_name_H-M   'P 1'
#
loop_
_entity.id
_entity.type
_entity.pdbx_description
1 polymer ?
#
loop_
_entity_poly.entity_id
_entity_poly.type
_entity_poly.pdbx_seq_one_letter_code
_entity_poly.pdbx_strand_id
1 'polypeptide(L)'
;RRFPARFRGRVAFPTHSFAGRVAGFGARTMQTEKTIAKYLNSPENPIYHKSDILYGLYQAKNAIVRQDSCYLVEGYTDVISMHQAGVENVVASSGTSLTDGQIRLIKRLTQNITVLYDGDTPGIKASFRGIDMLLAADMNVRVLTFPDNDDPDSFARKHTAEQLKEYLEKNRTDFIDFKARMLLEEASGDPILKSRLVRDIVVSISKISDYIKREVYLREASRIMDVSESSLFRELAQIDEHNRQEYRAAADRAAQTARMRERLEVDREPRPSADPFSALERDIVATMLRYGDMEIEVEEPVLDDNPDGTTTEHLETERTTVAREIVDSLSAEGISLRDATLNAIYQAIRVQVGADCAIDVSALLRSEDQAVVEAVSSLLAEEYHLDGWERMGVPVRDFSDVASAYTRDLVLRHTDAYLGTRLAELQGEFSQENPLAESQREAATEEGTEV
;
A
#
# COMPACT_ATOMS: atom_id res chain seq x y z
N ARG A 1 -3.51 -20.37 -19.42
CA ARG A 1 -4.20 -19.43 -18.52
C ARG A 1 -4.45 -18.13 -19.28
N ARG A 2 -5.70 -17.81 -19.62
CA ARG A 2 -6.08 -16.48 -20.09
C ARG A 2 -6.15 -15.56 -18.87
N PHE A 3 -5.15 -14.74 -18.67
CA PHE A 3 -5.27 -13.66 -17.70
C PHE A 3 -6.33 -12.67 -18.18
N PRO A 4 -7.37 -12.36 -17.38
CA PRO A 4 -8.35 -11.36 -17.76
C PRO A 4 -7.62 -10.05 -18.01
N ALA A 5 -7.81 -9.46 -19.20
CA ALA A 5 -7.16 -8.20 -19.56
C ALA A 5 -7.79 -7.06 -18.74
N ARG A 6 -7.23 -6.78 -17.55
CA ARG A 6 -7.74 -5.77 -16.60
C ARG A 6 -7.96 -4.39 -17.25
N PHE A 7 -7.18 -4.05 -18.26
CA PHE A 7 -7.20 -2.75 -18.93
C PHE A 7 -7.88 -2.79 -20.32
N ARG A 8 -8.72 -3.79 -20.57
CA ARG A 8 -9.40 -3.91 -21.86
C ARG A 8 -10.26 -2.67 -22.18
N GLY A 9 -10.15 -2.14 -23.40
CA GLY A 9 -10.89 -0.94 -23.85
C GLY A 9 -10.41 0.37 -23.22
N ARG A 10 -9.17 0.42 -22.73
CA ARG A 10 -8.58 1.57 -22.07
C ARG A 10 -7.25 1.97 -22.70
N VAL A 11 -6.93 3.26 -22.61
CA VAL A 11 -5.57 3.75 -22.88
C VAL A 11 -4.73 3.49 -21.63
N ALA A 12 -3.62 2.77 -21.76
CA ALA A 12 -2.74 2.42 -20.67
C ALA A 12 -1.55 3.40 -20.57
N PHE A 13 -1.24 3.83 -19.36
CA PHE A 13 -0.15 4.72 -19.00
C PHE A 13 0.86 3.92 -18.18
N PRO A 14 2.04 3.56 -18.72
CA PRO A 14 3.04 2.84 -17.95
C PRO A 14 3.63 3.74 -16.85
N THR A 15 3.62 3.25 -15.62
CA THR A 15 4.22 3.92 -14.47
C THR A 15 5.58 3.31 -14.21
N HIS A 16 6.63 4.14 -14.19
CA HIS A 16 8.01 3.70 -14.04
C HIS A 16 8.50 3.84 -12.61
N SER A 17 9.31 2.89 -12.18
CA SER A 17 10.13 3.04 -10.97
C SER A 17 11.15 4.16 -11.14
N PHE A 18 11.81 4.58 -10.06
CA PHE A 18 12.88 5.59 -10.12
C PHE A 18 14.04 5.19 -11.07
N ALA A 19 14.28 3.87 -11.20
CA ALA A 19 15.30 3.31 -12.12
C ALA A 19 14.83 3.18 -13.58
N GLY A 20 13.58 3.50 -13.91
CA GLY A 20 13.04 3.47 -15.28
C GLY A 20 12.42 2.15 -15.71
N ARG A 21 12.30 1.16 -14.83
CA ARG A 21 11.56 -0.08 -15.12
C ARG A 21 10.07 0.14 -14.95
N VAL A 22 9.26 -0.42 -15.83
CA VAL A 22 7.80 -0.39 -15.67
C VAL A 22 7.41 -1.19 -14.42
N ALA A 23 6.82 -0.52 -13.45
CA ALA A 23 6.35 -1.11 -12.20
C ALA A 23 4.84 -1.43 -12.24
N GLY A 24 4.06 -0.61 -12.94
CA GLY A 24 2.62 -0.75 -13.04
C GLY A 24 2.02 0.09 -14.17
N PHE A 25 0.71 0.13 -14.21
CA PHE A 25 -0.03 0.87 -15.22
C PHE A 25 -1.20 1.64 -14.58
N GLY A 26 -1.44 2.86 -15.05
CA GLY A 26 -2.73 3.50 -14.98
C GLY A 26 -3.47 3.30 -16.30
N ALA A 27 -4.79 3.30 -16.30
CA ALA A 27 -5.55 3.16 -17.52
C ALA A 27 -6.83 3.99 -17.51
N ARG A 28 -7.07 4.76 -18.57
CA ARG A 28 -8.26 5.61 -18.75
C ARG A 28 -9.21 5.00 -19.77
N THR A 29 -10.50 4.87 -19.41
CA THR A 29 -11.50 4.44 -20.36
C THR A 29 -11.76 5.52 -21.44
N MET A 30 -11.98 5.07 -22.66
CA MET A 30 -12.44 5.93 -23.76
C MET A 30 -13.98 6.00 -23.83
N GLN A 31 -14.66 5.21 -23.01
CA GLN A 31 -16.12 5.16 -22.96
C GLN A 31 -16.66 6.29 -22.08
N THR A 32 -17.83 6.81 -22.45
CA THR A 32 -18.50 7.93 -21.77
C THR A 32 -19.52 7.49 -20.73
N GLU A 33 -19.72 6.18 -20.57
CA GLU A 33 -20.69 5.61 -19.63
C GLU A 33 -20.28 5.89 -18.17
N LYS A 34 -21.19 6.50 -17.39
CA LYS A 34 -20.93 6.87 -15.99
C LYS A 34 -20.76 5.67 -15.03
N THR A 35 -21.19 4.47 -15.45
CA THR A 35 -21.07 3.24 -14.66
C THR A 35 -19.66 2.67 -14.65
N ILE A 36 -18.81 3.07 -15.61
CA ILE A 36 -17.45 2.58 -15.75
C ILE A 36 -16.48 3.56 -15.10
N ALA A 37 -15.64 3.06 -14.18
CA ALA A 37 -14.61 3.89 -13.55
C ALA A 37 -13.72 4.56 -14.61
N LYS A 38 -13.61 5.91 -14.56
CA LYS A 38 -12.84 6.71 -15.53
C LYS A 38 -11.38 6.27 -15.58
N TYR A 39 -10.77 6.03 -14.42
CA TYR A 39 -9.40 5.55 -14.28
C TYR A 39 -9.35 4.24 -13.50
N LEU A 40 -8.42 3.38 -13.87
CA LEU A 40 -8.12 2.12 -13.21
C LEU A 40 -6.60 1.98 -13.11
N ASN A 41 -6.10 1.73 -11.91
CA ASN A 41 -4.68 1.54 -11.66
C ASN A 41 -4.35 0.08 -11.40
N SER A 42 -3.08 -0.31 -11.60
CA SER A 42 -2.58 -1.60 -11.12
C SER A 42 -2.85 -1.76 -9.63
N PRO A 43 -3.18 -2.97 -9.16
CA PRO A 43 -3.27 -3.25 -7.73
C PRO A 43 -1.89 -3.16 -7.07
N GLU A 44 -1.88 -2.99 -5.75
CA GLU A 44 -0.67 -3.11 -4.94
C GLU A 44 -0.03 -4.50 -5.17
N ASN A 45 1.28 -4.53 -5.33
CA ASN A 45 2.03 -5.76 -5.49
C ASN A 45 3.51 -5.50 -5.10
N PRO A 46 4.38 -6.54 -5.01
CA PRO A 46 5.77 -6.37 -4.54
C PRO A 46 6.64 -5.37 -5.33
N ILE A 47 6.26 -5.02 -6.56
CA ILE A 47 7.01 -4.07 -7.40
C ILE A 47 6.26 -2.75 -7.65
N TYR A 48 4.99 -2.64 -7.23
CA TYR A 48 4.16 -1.46 -7.42
C TYR A 48 3.42 -1.09 -6.13
N HIS A 49 3.93 -0.06 -5.45
CA HIS A 49 3.29 0.55 -4.29
C HIS A 49 2.91 1.98 -4.67
N LYS A 50 1.60 2.28 -4.71
CA LYS A 50 1.11 3.62 -5.07
C LYS A 50 1.66 4.71 -4.16
N SER A 51 1.88 4.39 -2.89
CA SER A 51 2.44 5.29 -1.89
C SER A 51 3.88 5.71 -2.16
N ASP A 52 4.63 4.94 -2.95
CA ASP A 52 6.06 5.11 -3.16
C ASP A 52 6.42 5.33 -4.63
N ILE A 53 5.44 5.72 -5.44
CA ILE A 53 5.64 5.95 -6.87
C ILE A 53 4.95 7.24 -7.33
N LEU A 54 5.57 7.96 -8.26
CA LEU A 54 5.01 9.15 -8.92
C LEU A 54 5.05 8.94 -10.42
N TYR A 55 3.93 9.23 -11.09
CA TYR A 55 3.91 9.17 -12.56
C TYR A 55 4.75 10.30 -13.16
N GLY A 56 5.52 9.96 -14.17
CA GLY A 56 6.41 10.91 -14.85
C GLY A 56 7.77 11.15 -14.15
N LEU A 57 7.99 10.65 -12.92
CA LEU A 57 9.21 10.96 -12.15
C LEU A 57 10.49 10.50 -12.83
N TYR A 58 10.50 9.33 -13.45
CA TYR A 58 11.67 8.85 -14.18
C TYR A 58 12.06 9.80 -15.32
N GLN A 59 11.08 10.27 -16.08
CA GLN A 59 11.28 11.20 -17.19
C GLN A 59 11.68 12.59 -16.68
N ALA A 60 11.05 13.05 -15.59
CA ALA A 60 11.21 14.38 -15.04
C ALA A 60 12.49 14.59 -14.21
N LYS A 61 13.07 13.53 -13.62
CA LYS A 61 14.13 13.62 -12.60
C LYS A 61 15.30 14.52 -12.98
N ASN A 62 15.78 14.43 -14.23
CA ASN A 62 16.92 15.25 -14.70
C ASN A 62 16.53 16.72 -14.87
N ALA A 63 15.29 16.99 -15.32
CA ALA A 63 14.77 18.33 -15.44
C ALA A 63 14.52 18.97 -14.06
N ILE A 64 14.01 18.18 -13.10
CA ILE A 64 13.82 18.63 -11.72
C ILE A 64 15.13 19.07 -11.10
N VAL A 65 16.18 18.25 -11.19
CA VAL A 65 17.52 18.58 -10.65
C VAL A 65 18.11 19.81 -11.36
N ARG A 66 18.04 19.87 -12.69
CA ARG A 66 18.59 20.97 -13.48
C ARG A 66 17.92 22.32 -13.20
N GLN A 67 16.59 22.31 -12.96
CA GLN A 67 15.78 23.51 -12.73
C GLN A 67 15.59 23.79 -11.23
N ASP A 68 16.07 22.92 -10.36
CA ASP A 68 15.83 22.94 -8.91
C ASP A 68 14.37 23.24 -8.56
N SER A 69 13.45 22.61 -9.28
CA SER A 69 12.00 22.79 -9.07
C SER A 69 11.21 21.62 -9.64
N CYS A 70 10.08 21.29 -8.99
CA CYS A 70 9.17 20.24 -9.39
C CYS A 70 7.74 20.80 -9.46
N TYR A 71 7.03 20.51 -10.55
CA TYR A 71 5.60 20.73 -10.65
C TYR A 71 4.86 19.44 -10.28
N LEU A 72 3.87 19.54 -9.40
CA LEU A 72 3.00 18.44 -8.99
C LEU A 72 1.59 18.68 -9.54
N VAL A 73 1.08 17.71 -10.27
CA VAL A 73 -0.28 17.66 -10.83
C VAL A 73 -1.03 16.43 -10.33
N GLU A 74 -2.33 16.30 -10.65
CA GLU A 74 -3.15 15.19 -10.18
C GLU A 74 -3.10 13.97 -11.11
N GLY A 75 -3.15 14.16 -12.42
CA GLY A 75 -3.43 13.12 -13.40
C GLY A 75 -2.31 12.79 -14.39
N TYR A 76 -2.49 11.67 -15.07
CA TYR A 76 -1.59 11.20 -16.12
C TYR A 76 -1.55 12.14 -17.33
N THR A 77 -2.73 12.64 -17.73
CA THR A 77 -2.90 13.52 -18.89
C THR A 77 -2.23 14.85 -18.66
N ASP A 78 -2.30 15.37 -17.44
CA ASP A 78 -1.69 16.67 -17.08
C ASP A 78 -0.18 16.60 -17.25
N VAL A 79 0.46 15.52 -16.74
CA VAL A 79 1.90 15.30 -16.94
C VAL A 79 2.26 15.24 -18.41
N ILE A 80 1.50 14.51 -19.22
CA ILE A 80 1.79 14.34 -20.65
C ILE A 80 1.67 15.66 -21.38
N SER A 81 0.60 16.41 -21.17
CA SER A 81 0.36 17.69 -21.87
C SER A 81 1.34 18.77 -21.45
N MET A 82 1.65 18.86 -20.15
CA MET A 82 2.68 19.76 -19.65
C MET A 82 4.05 19.44 -20.22
N HIS A 83 4.41 18.14 -20.26
CA HIS A 83 5.68 17.71 -20.81
C HIS A 83 5.79 17.99 -22.32
N GLN A 84 4.73 17.73 -23.09
CA GLN A 84 4.65 18.07 -24.52
C GLN A 84 4.77 19.58 -24.78
N ALA A 85 4.25 20.41 -23.88
CA ALA A 85 4.40 21.86 -23.92
C ALA A 85 5.76 22.37 -23.38
N GLY A 86 6.72 21.44 -23.12
CA GLY A 86 8.08 21.79 -22.73
C GLY A 86 8.31 22.04 -21.25
N VAL A 87 7.35 21.66 -20.39
CA VAL A 87 7.49 21.64 -18.91
C VAL A 87 7.85 20.22 -18.49
N GLU A 88 9.15 19.91 -18.52
CA GLU A 88 9.68 18.55 -18.34
C GLU A 88 9.76 18.11 -16.86
N ASN A 89 9.79 19.06 -15.91
CA ASN A 89 9.93 18.83 -14.48
C ASN A 89 8.58 18.63 -13.76
N VAL A 90 7.65 17.92 -14.39
CA VAL A 90 6.29 17.66 -13.91
C VAL A 90 6.06 16.21 -13.55
N VAL A 91 5.37 15.96 -12.42
CA VAL A 91 5.01 14.63 -11.91
C VAL A 91 3.57 14.61 -11.39
N ALA A 92 2.96 13.43 -11.30
CA ALA A 92 1.62 13.28 -10.73
C ALA A 92 1.55 12.22 -9.63
N SER A 93 0.66 12.47 -8.64
CA SER A 93 0.29 11.51 -7.60
C SER A 93 -0.66 10.39 -8.11
N SER A 94 -1.27 10.61 -9.28
CA SER A 94 -2.07 9.63 -10.06
C SER A 94 -3.29 9.05 -9.32
N GLY A 95 -4.14 9.96 -8.79
CA GLY A 95 -5.44 9.59 -8.21
C GLY A 95 -5.34 9.03 -6.78
N THR A 96 -4.28 9.41 -6.06
CA THR A 96 -4.15 9.22 -4.61
C THR A 96 -3.82 10.55 -3.95
N SER A 97 -4.24 10.73 -2.69
CA SER A 97 -3.69 11.82 -1.88
C SER A 97 -2.17 11.66 -1.78
N LEU A 98 -1.45 12.78 -1.78
CA LEU A 98 0.00 12.79 -1.64
C LEU A 98 0.45 12.03 -0.37
N THR A 99 1.52 11.26 -0.49
CA THR A 99 2.03 10.40 0.59
C THR A 99 3.45 10.78 1.00
N ASP A 100 3.88 10.37 2.21
CA ASP A 100 5.25 10.60 2.69
C ASP A 100 6.31 9.93 1.78
N GLY A 101 5.97 8.77 1.19
CA GLY A 101 6.84 8.08 0.23
C GLY A 101 7.08 8.91 -1.03
N GLN A 102 6.01 9.46 -1.60
CA GLN A 102 6.05 10.33 -2.77
C GLN A 102 6.81 11.64 -2.48
N ILE A 103 6.58 12.24 -1.31
CA ILE A 103 7.29 13.44 -0.88
C ILE A 103 8.79 13.17 -0.76
N ARG A 104 9.19 12.05 -0.16
CA ARG A 104 10.60 11.65 -0.06
C ARG A 104 11.27 11.50 -1.43
N LEU A 105 10.54 11.00 -2.44
CA LEU A 105 11.07 10.89 -3.80
C LEU A 105 11.37 12.26 -4.42
N ILE A 106 10.45 13.23 -4.28
CA ILE A 106 10.67 14.59 -4.78
C ILE A 106 11.80 15.28 -4.01
N LYS A 107 11.79 15.17 -2.68
CA LYS A 107 12.77 15.83 -1.80
C LYS A 107 14.22 15.40 -2.07
N ARG A 108 14.45 14.20 -2.59
CA ARG A 108 15.78 13.75 -3.05
C ARG A 108 16.31 14.54 -4.24
N LEU A 109 15.43 15.17 -5.01
CA LEU A 109 15.78 15.86 -6.26
C LEU A 109 15.77 17.38 -6.09
N THR A 110 14.82 17.93 -5.33
CA THR A 110 14.67 19.36 -5.05
C THR A 110 13.87 19.60 -3.77
N GLN A 111 14.08 20.75 -3.14
CA GLN A 111 13.23 21.24 -2.05
C GLN A 111 12.09 22.15 -2.55
N ASN A 112 12.09 22.53 -3.83
CA ASN A 112 11.15 23.50 -4.38
C ASN A 112 10.05 22.79 -5.16
N ILE A 113 8.81 22.90 -4.70
CA ILE A 113 7.65 22.29 -5.34
C ILE A 113 6.57 23.34 -5.61
N THR A 114 5.97 23.26 -6.80
CA THR A 114 4.77 24.02 -7.14
C THR A 114 3.63 23.06 -7.42
N VAL A 115 2.56 23.16 -6.63
CA VAL A 115 1.35 22.36 -6.82
C VAL A 115 0.43 23.09 -7.78
N LEU A 116 0.07 22.42 -8.86
CA LEU A 116 -0.84 22.98 -9.87
C LEU A 116 -2.23 22.41 -9.63
N TYR A 117 -3.18 23.30 -9.39
CA TYR A 117 -4.56 22.95 -9.11
C TYR A 117 -5.48 23.25 -10.30
N ASP A 118 -6.48 22.40 -10.46
CA ASP A 118 -7.64 22.71 -11.27
C ASP A 118 -8.32 23.97 -10.70
N GLY A 119 -8.98 24.76 -11.54
CA GLY A 119 -9.60 26.03 -11.13
C GLY A 119 -10.78 25.89 -10.16
N ASP A 120 -11.07 24.70 -9.59
CA ASP A 120 -12.18 24.47 -8.69
C ASP A 120 -11.81 24.64 -7.20
N THR A 121 -12.51 25.53 -6.50
CA THR A 121 -12.29 25.83 -5.07
C THR A 121 -12.47 24.61 -4.12
N PRO A 122 -13.46 23.70 -4.31
CA PRO A 122 -13.61 22.53 -3.45
C PRO A 122 -12.43 21.56 -3.51
N GLY A 123 -11.84 21.34 -4.68
CA GLY A 123 -10.65 20.49 -4.87
C GLY A 123 -9.42 21.06 -4.16
N ILE A 124 -9.22 22.38 -4.23
CA ILE A 124 -8.11 23.06 -3.58
C ILE A 124 -8.12 22.84 -2.05
N LYS A 125 -9.27 22.97 -1.40
CA LYS A 125 -9.38 22.77 0.05
C LYS A 125 -9.09 21.33 0.47
N ALA A 126 -9.56 20.37 -0.32
CA ALA A 126 -9.33 18.95 -0.05
C ALA A 126 -7.84 18.58 -0.09
N SER A 127 -7.04 19.29 -0.88
CA SER A 127 -5.61 19.02 -1.05
C SER A 127 -4.70 19.73 -0.03
N PHE A 128 -5.21 20.64 0.82
CA PHE A 128 -4.41 21.32 1.86
C PHE A 128 -3.67 20.35 2.78
N ARG A 129 -4.26 19.18 3.07
CA ARG A 129 -3.59 18.15 3.86
C ARG A 129 -2.28 17.66 3.19
N GLY A 130 -2.28 17.51 1.86
CA GLY A 130 -1.08 17.13 1.12
C GLY A 130 0.00 18.20 1.21
N ILE A 131 -0.41 19.48 1.16
CA ILE A 131 0.52 20.60 1.31
C ILE A 131 1.08 20.69 2.74
N ASP A 132 0.26 20.47 3.77
CA ASP A 132 0.74 20.44 5.15
C ASP A 132 1.82 19.35 5.36
N MET A 133 1.72 18.22 4.65
CA MET A 133 2.75 17.18 4.64
C MET A 133 4.04 17.65 3.95
N LEU A 134 3.95 18.40 2.84
CA LEU A 134 5.09 19.00 2.17
C LEU A 134 5.81 20.02 3.07
N LEU A 135 5.05 20.86 3.78
CA LEU A 135 5.59 21.82 4.74
C LEU A 135 6.28 21.12 5.93
N ALA A 136 5.67 20.03 6.44
CA ALA A 136 6.27 19.22 7.50
C ALA A 136 7.56 18.52 7.05
N ALA A 137 7.71 18.29 5.75
CA ALA A 137 8.94 17.78 5.15
C ALA A 137 9.96 18.88 4.80
N ASP A 138 9.77 20.13 5.28
CA ASP A 138 10.63 21.30 5.02
C ASP A 138 10.78 21.67 3.53
N MET A 139 9.77 21.38 2.71
CA MET A 139 9.77 21.80 1.31
C MET A 139 9.31 23.25 1.19
N ASN A 140 9.80 23.94 0.17
CA ASN A 140 9.34 25.27 -0.23
C ASN A 140 8.15 25.09 -1.17
N VAL A 141 6.95 25.37 -0.68
CA VAL A 141 5.71 25.05 -1.39
C VAL A 141 5.12 26.29 -2.02
N ARG A 142 4.94 26.23 -3.33
CA ARG A 142 4.17 27.20 -4.09
C ARG A 142 2.92 26.56 -4.67
N VAL A 143 1.96 27.40 -4.98
CA VAL A 143 0.67 26.99 -5.55
C VAL A 143 0.39 27.84 -6.79
N LEU A 144 -0.24 27.24 -7.75
CA LEU A 144 -0.78 27.91 -8.91
C LEU A 144 -2.14 27.33 -9.26
N THR A 145 -3.10 28.20 -9.54
CA THR A 145 -4.43 27.86 -10.07
C THR A 145 -4.56 28.34 -11.49
N PHE A 146 -5.27 27.58 -12.32
CA PHE A 146 -5.54 27.99 -13.69
C PHE A 146 -6.84 28.82 -13.76
N PRO A 147 -6.93 29.79 -14.70
CA PRO A 147 -8.13 30.59 -14.90
C PRO A 147 -9.23 29.75 -15.58
N ASP A 148 -10.45 30.29 -15.60
CA ASP A 148 -11.60 29.78 -16.38
C ASP A 148 -11.96 28.30 -16.11
N ASN A 149 -11.66 27.80 -14.90
CA ASN A 149 -11.79 26.38 -14.53
C ASN A 149 -10.98 25.42 -15.42
N ASP A 150 -9.91 25.91 -16.04
CA ASP A 150 -8.98 25.05 -16.76
C ASP A 150 -8.21 24.15 -15.77
N ASP A 151 -7.88 22.96 -16.24
CA ASP A 151 -6.91 22.06 -15.66
C ASP A 151 -5.55 22.20 -16.37
N PRO A 152 -4.45 21.63 -15.85
CA PRO A 152 -3.13 21.70 -16.49
C PRO A 152 -3.13 21.16 -17.93
N ASP A 153 -3.91 20.13 -18.23
CA ASP A 153 -4.05 19.52 -19.57
C ASP A 153 -4.71 20.50 -20.54
N SER A 154 -5.87 21.06 -20.18
CA SER A 154 -6.62 21.97 -21.05
C SER A 154 -5.87 23.28 -21.28
N PHE A 155 -5.24 23.83 -20.22
CA PHE A 155 -4.47 25.06 -20.33
C PHE A 155 -3.21 24.88 -21.22
N ALA A 156 -2.47 23.78 -21.05
CA ALA A 156 -1.30 23.49 -21.87
C ALA A 156 -1.64 23.32 -23.35
N ARG A 157 -2.84 22.83 -23.68
CA ARG A 157 -3.30 22.67 -25.08
C ARG A 157 -3.75 23.98 -25.73
N LYS A 158 -4.19 24.95 -24.94
CA LYS A 158 -4.69 26.24 -25.44
C LYS A 158 -3.58 27.26 -25.67
N HIS A 159 -2.39 27.08 -25.09
CA HIS A 159 -1.33 28.05 -25.07
C HIS A 159 -0.04 27.51 -25.71
N THR A 160 0.83 28.42 -26.16
CA THR A 160 2.16 28.05 -26.62
C THR A 160 3.08 27.69 -25.43
N ALA A 161 4.17 27.00 -25.71
CA ALA A 161 5.16 26.64 -24.68
C ALA A 161 5.70 27.86 -23.92
N GLU A 162 5.90 28.98 -24.62
CA GLU A 162 6.38 30.24 -24.06
C GLU A 162 5.33 30.87 -23.16
N GLN A 163 4.07 30.92 -23.61
CA GLN A 163 2.95 31.46 -22.83
C GLN A 163 2.71 30.63 -21.56
N LEU A 164 2.78 29.31 -21.67
CA LEU A 164 2.62 28.41 -20.52
C LEU A 164 3.73 28.65 -19.49
N LYS A 165 5.00 28.68 -19.91
CA LYS A 165 6.14 28.92 -19.01
C LYS A 165 6.05 30.29 -18.33
N GLU A 166 5.72 31.32 -19.10
CA GLU A 166 5.54 32.67 -18.56
C GLU A 166 4.40 32.72 -17.53
N TYR A 167 3.30 32.03 -17.82
CA TYR A 167 2.18 31.93 -16.89
C TYR A 167 2.57 31.24 -15.59
N LEU A 168 3.25 30.10 -15.67
CA LEU A 168 3.71 29.33 -14.53
C LEU A 168 4.67 30.13 -13.63
N GLU A 169 5.57 30.93 -14.23
CA GLU A 169 6.52 31.73 -13.47
C GLU A 169 5.85 32.94 -12.79
N LYS A 170 4.96 33.63 -13.49
CA LYS A 170 4.32 34.87 -12.98
C LYS A 170 3.24 34.62 -11.93
N ASN A 171 2.51 33.51 -12.03
CA ASN A 171 1.29 33.30 -11.23
C ASN A 171 1.49 32.32 -10.06
N ARG A 172 2.68 31.72 -9.91
CA ARG A 172 2.97 30.90 -8.73
C ARG A 172 3.08 31.75 -7.48
N THR A 173 2.31 31.41 -6.46
CA THR A 173 2.23 32.13 -5.19
C THR A 173 2.71 31.22 -4.06
N ASP A 174 3.32 31.77 -3.02
CA ASP A 174 3.61 31.02 -1.80
C ASP A 174 2.32 30.45 -1.21
N PHE A 175 2.39 29.23 -0.68
CA PHE A 175 1.18 28.55 -0.20
C PHE A 175 0.52 29.27 0.98
N ILE A 176 1.30 29.79 1.92
CA ILE A 176 0.75 30.46 3.10
C ILE A 176 0.04 31.76 2.68
N ASP A 177 0.64 32.52 1.76
CA ASP A 177 0.01 33.71 1.19
C ASP A 177 -1.29 33.37 0.42
N PHE A 178 -1.24 32.34 -0.41
CA PHE A 178 -2.41 31.84 -1.14
C PHE A 178 -3.54 31.41 -0.21
N LYS A 179 -3.21 30.58 0.81
CA LYS A 179 -4.18 30.09 1.78
C LYS A 179 -4.79 31.24 2.58
N ALA A 180 -3.97 32.19 3.03
CA ALA A 180 -4.43 33.34 3.80
C ALA A 180 -5.42 34.22 3.01
N ARG A 181 -5.12 34.52 1.75
CA ARG A 181 -6.02 35.31 0.88
C ARG A 181 -7.32 34.59 0.61
N MET A 182 -7.26 33.29 0.24
CA MET A 182 -8.45 32.51 -0.05
C MET A 182 -9.37 32.41 1.18
N LEU A 183 -8.80 32.18 2.36
CA LEU A 183 -9.57 32.09 3.61
C LEU A 183 -10.12 33.45 4.04
N LEU A 184 -9.41 34.54 3.77
CA LEU A 184 -9.91 35.89 4.05
C LEU A 184 -11.13 36.24 3.18
N GLU A 185 -11.11 35.87 1.91
CA GLU A 185 -12.27 36.04 1.01
C GLU A 185 -13.48 35.23 1.51
N GLU A 186 -13.26 34.01 2.00
CA GLU A 186 -14.31 33.15 2.57
C GLU A 186 -14.91 33.75 3.84
N ALA A 187 -14.09 34.39 4.68
CA ALA A 187 -14.55 34.98 5.94
C ALA A 187 -15.62 36.03 5.74
N SER A 188 -15.65 36.72 4.56
CA SER A 188 -16.70 37.64 4.14
C SER A 188 -17.14 38.65 5.25
N GLY A 189 -16.22 39.04 6.15
CA GLY A 189 -16.49 39.94 7.26
C GLY A 189 -17.06 39.29 8.55
N ASP A 190 -17.25 37.94 8.60
CA ASP A 190 -17.65 37.25 9.83
C ASP A 190 -16.43 37.09 10.78
N PRO A 191 -16.44 37.74 11.97
CA PRO A 191 -15.32 37.67 12.92
C PRO A 191 -15.09 36.27 13.49
N ILE A 192 -16.15 35.47 13.67
CA ILE A 192 -16.05 34.12 14.23
C ILE A 192 -15.40 33.21 13.22
N LEU A 193 -15.84 33.28 11.97
CA LEU A 193 -15.25 32.54 10.88
C LEU A 193 -13.79 32.97 10.66
N LYS A 194 -13.51 34.28 10.63
CA LYS A 194 -12.15 34.82 10.53
C LYS A 194 -11.22 34.22 11.62
N SER A 195 -11.67 34.19 12.87
CA SER A 195 -10.89 33.66 13.98
C SER A 195 -10.53 32.17 13.77
N ARG A 196 -11.47 31.36 13.27
CA ARG A 196 -11.23 29.92 12.95
C ARG A 196 -10.23 29.78 11.82
N LEU A 197 -10.38 30.56 10.75
CA LEU A 197 -9.52 30.50 9.58
C LEU A 197 -8.09 30.99 9.88
N VAL A 198 -7.93 31.97 10.76
CA VAL A 198 -6.61 32.38 11.29
C VAL A 198 -5.92 31.22 12.00
N ARG A 199 -6.65 30.47 12.84
CA ARG A 199 -6.11 29.28 13.51
C ARG A 199 -5.65 28.22 12.49
N ASP A 200 -6.41 27.98 11.43
CA ASP A 200 -6.07 27.01 10.38
C ASP A 200 -4.75 27.38 9.65
N ILE A 201 -4.46 28.67 9.50
CA ILE A 201 -3.19 29.14 8.94
C ILE A 201 -2.04 28.86 9.93
N VAL A 202 -2.23 29.19 11.22
CA VAL A 202 -1.21 28.95 12.24
C VAL A 202 -0.92 27.45 12.38
N VAL A 203 -1.94 26.60 12.24
CA VAL A 203 -1.76 25.14 12.21
C VAL A 203 -0.87 24.71 11.03
N SER A 204 -1.08 25.25 9.81
CA SER A 204 -0.20 24.96 8.68
C SER A 204 1.24 25.43 8.92
N ILE A 205 1.41 26.65 9.46
CA ILE A 205 2.73 27.21 9.79
C ILE A 205 3.42 26.37 10.88
N SER A 206 2.68 25.81 11.85
CA SER A 206 3.23 24.96 12.89
C SER A 206 3.86 23.66 12.37
N LYS A 207 3.51 23.21 11.15
CA LYS A 207 4.11 22.05 10.51
C LYS A 207 5.55 22.29 10.02
N ILE A 208 5.92 23.53 9.77
CA ILE A 208 7.26 23.92 9.31
C ILE A 208 8.24 23.69 10.46
N SER A 209 9.35 22.98 10.22
CA SER A 209 10.35 22.68 11.26
C SER A 209 11.27 23.88 11.55
N ASP A 210 11.54 24.71 10.53
CA ASP A 210 12.44 25.84 10.60
C ASP A 210 11.77 27.04 11.32
N TYR A 211 12.32 27.41 12.47
CA TYR A 211 11.81 28.54 13.29
C TYR A 211 11.86 29.87 12.58
N ILE A 212 12.89 30.14 11.76
CA ILE A 212 13.03 31.42 11.04
C ILE A 212 11.94 31.49 9.96
N LYS A 213 11.72 30.40 9.22
CA LYS A 213 10.62 30.33 8.24
C LYS A 213 9.26 30.53 8.92
N ARG A 214 9.01 29.89 10.08
CA ARG A 214 7.77 30.10 10.85
C ARG A 214 7.55 31.56 11.21
N GLU A 215 8.59 32.24 11.71
CA GLU A 215 8.51 33.66 12.08
C GLU A 215 8.17 34.54 10.87
N VAL A 216 8.83 34.33 9.74
CA VAL A 216 8.56 35.08 8.50
C VAL A 216 7.12 34.87 8.04
N TYR A 217 6.65 33.61 8.02
CA TYR A 217 5.28 33.29 7.62
C TYR A 217 4.22 33.81 8.60
N LEU A 218 4.48 33.83 9.90
CA LEU A 218 3.57 34.43 10.87
C LEU A 218 3.44 35.94 10.68
N ARG A 219 4.53 36.64 10.39
CA ARG A 219 4.48 38.07 10.09
C ARG A 219 3.68 38.36 8.82
N GLU A 220 3.89 37.55 7.78
CA GLU A 220 3.14 37.69 6.53
C GLU A 220 1.64 37.39 6.73
N ALA A 221 1.30 36.32 7.45
CA ALA A 221 -0.07 35.98 7.81
C ALA A 221 -0.72 37.09 8.66
N SER A 222 0.00 37.70 9.62
CA SER A 222 -0.45 38.83 10.41
C SER A 222 -0.84 40.03 9.52
N ARG A 223 0.00 40.33 8.55
CA ARG A 223 -0.24 41.43 7.60
C ARG A 223 -1.45 41.18 6.70
N ILE A 224 -1.61 39.97 6.17
CA ILE A 224 -2.71 39.62 5.25
C ILE A 224 -4.05 39.56 6.00
N MET A 225 -4.04 38.87 7.15
CA MET A 225 -5.27 38.61 7.93
C MET A 225 -5.67 39.77 8.84
N ASP A 226 -4.87 40.85 8.92
CA ASP A 226 -5.07 41.97 9.82
C ASP A 226 -5.33 41.53 11.28
N VAL A 227 -4.35 40.79 11.83
CA VAL A 227 -4.33 40.25 13.19
C VAL A 227 -2.96 40.51 13.81
N SER A 228 -2.89 40.87 15.09
CA SER A 228 -1.62 41.17 15.72
C SER A 228 -0.65 39.97 15.72
N GLU A 229 0.62 40.23 15.42
CA GLU A 229 1.69 39.20 15.46
C GLU A 229 1.70 38.46 16.81
N SER A 230 1.58 39.24 17.91
CA SER A 230 1.58 38.67 19.27
C SER A 230 0.47 37.62 19.50
N SER A 231 -0.69 37.79 18.85
CA SER A 231 -1.78 36.83 18.91
C SER A 231 -1.46 35.53 18.17
N LEU A 232 -0.84 35.64 16.97
CA LEU A 232 -0.44 34.50 16.18
C LEU A 232 0.70 33.71 16.83
N PHE A 233 1.69 34.42 17.41
CA PHE A 233 2.77 33.76 18.17
C PHE A 233 2.25 33.01 19.41
N ARG A 234 1.26 33.58 20.10
CA ARG A 234 0.64 32.92 21.26
C ARG A 234 -0.12 31.66 20.83
N GLU A 235 -0.89 31.75 19.75
CA GLU A 235 -1.60 30.59 19.20
C GLU A 235 -0.63 29.50 18.75
N LEU A 236 0.46 29.86 18.05
CA LEU A 236 1.51 28.91 17.67
C LEU A 236 2.13 28.21 18.88
N ALA A 237 2.43 28.96 19.94
CA ALA A 237 2.98 28.38 21.17
C ALA A 237 2.00 27.39 21.84
N GLN A 238 0.69 27.67 21.81
CA GLN A 238 -0.34 26.75 22.30
C GLN A 238 -0.41 25.45 21.45
N ILE A 239 -0.37 25.58 20.12
CA ILE A 239 -0.37 24.44 19.19
C ILE A 239 0.89 23.60 19.42
N ASP A 240 2.07 24.22 19.50
CA ASP A 240 3.32 23.50 19.73
C ASP A 240 3.34 22.78 21.09
N GLU A 241 2.76 23.37 22.14
CA GLU A 241 2.66 22.70 23.44
C GLU A 241 1.67 21.54 23.41
N HIS A 242 0.51 21.72 22.74
CA HIS A 242 -0.48 20.65 22.55
C HIS A 242 0.12 19.48 21.78
N ASN A 243 0.82 19.73 20.68
CA ASN A 243 1.50 18.71 19.89
C ASN A 243 2.55 17.97 20.72
N ARG A 244 3.34 18.69 21.54
CA ARG A 244 4.32 18.05 22.45
C ARG A 244 3.66 17.14 23.48
N GLN A 245 2.54 17.55 24.05
CA GLN A 245 1.77 16.74 25.00
C GLN A 245 1.20 15.49 24.32
N GLU A 246 0.64 15.62 23.11
CA GLU A 246 0.15 14.47 22.34
C GLU A 246 1.28 13.48 21.98
N TYR A 247 2.45 13.98 21.56
CA TYR A 247 3.62 13.14 21.30
C TYR A 247 4.10 12.39 22.54
N ARG A 248 4.15 13.07 23.71
CA ARG A 248 4.50 12.42 24.98
C ARG A 248 3.46 11.36 25.36
N ALA A 249 2.19 11.69 25.28
CA ALA A 249 1.12 10.75 25.60
C ALA A 249 1.08 9.54 24.61
N ALA A 250 1.43 9.75 23.35
CA ALA A 250 1.56 8.67 22.37
C ALA A 250 2.80 7.80 22.65
N ALA A 251 3.93 8.40 22.99
CA ALA A 251 5.15 7.70 23.38
C ALA A 251 4.95 6.88 24.66
N ASP A 252 4.27 7.46 25.68
CA ASP A 252 3.94 6.77 26.92
C ASP A 252 2.98 5.58 26.68
N ARG A 253 1.97 5.75 25.82
CA ARG A 253 1.08 4.66 25.40
C ARG A 253 1.83 3.55 24.65
N ALA A 254 2.72 3.93 23.73
CA ALA A 254 3.56 2.97 23.02
C ALA A 254 4.50 2.22 23.97
N ALA A 255 5.13 2.92 24.92
CA ALA A 255 5.98 2.32 25.95
C ALA A 255 5.18 1.39 26.88
N GLN A 256 3.96 1.78 27.29
CA GLN A 256 3.08 0.90 28.07
C GLN A 256 2.68 -0.35 27.30
N THR A 257 2.34 -0.19 26.01
CA THR A 257 1.99 -1.32 25.13
C THR A 257 3.19 -2.25 24.92
N ALA A 258 4.40 -1.69 24.74
CA ALA A 258 5.64 -2.45 24.64
C ALA A 258 5.95 -3.22 25.93
N ARG A 259 5.85 -2.57 27.10
CA ARG A 259 6.02 -3.21 28.41
C ARG A 259 4.95 -4.28 28.69
N MET A 260 3.73 -4.07 28.22
CA MET A 260 2.66 -5.06 28.34
C MET A 260 2.90 -6.27 27.42
N ARG A 261 3.41 -6.05 26.20
CA ARG A 261 3.87 -7.12 25.31
C ARG A 261 5.06 -7.87 25.92
N GLU A 262 6.06 -7.17 26.43
CA GLU A 262 7.22 -7.76 27.10
C GLU A 262 6.80 -8.59 28.34
N ARG A 263 5.85 -8.13 29.16
CA ARG A 263 5.30 -8.91 30.28
C ARG A 263 4.52 -10.15 29.81
N LEU A 264 3.76 -10.04 28.70
CA LEU A 264 3.04 -11.17 28.11
C LEU A 264 4.01 -12.16 27.41
N GLU A 265 5.18 -11.69 26.97
CA GLU A 265 6.23 -12.53 26.40
C GLU A 265 7.08 -13.22 27.49
N VAL A 266 7.27 -12.58 28.66
CA VAL A 266 8.00 -13.18 29.81
C VAL A 266 7.21 -14.31 30.48
N ASP A 267 5.87 -14.27 30.42
CA ASP A 267 4.99 -15.39 30.88
C ASP A 267 4.82 -16.49 29.82
N ARG A 268 5.38 -16.31 28.62
CA ARG A 268 5.50 -17.37 27.62
C ARG A 268 6.94 -17.88 27.67
N GLU A 269 7.12 -19.14 28.04
CA GLU A 269 8.37 -19.83 27.76
C GLU A 269 8.79 -19.52 26.32
N PRO A 270 10.11 -19.28 26.05
CA PRO A 270 10.56 -18.93 24.71
C PRO A 270 10.18 -20.07 23.76
N ARG A 271 9.07 -19.91 23.05
CA ARG A 271 8.84 -20.76 21.89
C ARG A 271 10.00 -20.48 20.93
N PRO A 272 10.72 -21.50 20.47
CA PRO A 272 11.73 -21.32 19.45
C PRO A 272 11.07 -20.53 18.32
N SER A 273 11.79 -19.57 17.73
CA SER A 273 11.29 -18.73 16.63
C SER A 273 10.61 -19.66 15.63
N ALA A 274 9.26 -19.61 15.60
CA ALA A 274 8.51 -20.51 14.76
C ALA A 274 8.93 -20.17 13.31
N ASP A 275 9.58 -21.12 12.68
CA ASP A 275 9.80 -21.12 11.24
C ASP A 275 8.43 -20.79 10.60
N PRO A 276 8.32 -19.76 9.75
CA PRO A 276 7.06 -19.41 9.09
C PRO A 276 6.37 -20.62 8.45
N PHE A 277 7.17 -21.60 8.03
CA PHE A 277 6.70 -22.85 7.47
C PHE A 277 5.99 -23.72 8.52
N SER A 278 6.56 -23.86 9.72
CA SER A 278 5.94 -24.58 10.85
C SER A 278 4.61 -23.97 11.28
N ALA A 279 4.46 -22.64 11.16
CA ALA A 279 3.19 -21.96 11.44
C ALA A 279 2.12 -22.34 10.40
N LEU A 280 2.47 -22.41 9.12
CA LEU A 280 1.54 -22.78 8.04
C LEU A 280 1.07 -24.24 8.16
N GLU A 281 1.98 -25.17 8.49
CA GLU A 281 1.61 -26.57 8.74
C GLU A 281 0.63 -26.70 9.92
N ARG A 282 0.88 -25.93 10.97
CA ARG A 282 0.01 -25.88 12.14
C ARG A 282 -1.40 -25.34 11.78
N ASP A 283 -1.47 -24.28 10.94
CA ASP A 283 -2.73 -23.71 10.47
C ASP A 283 -3.50 -24.69 9.57
N ILE A 284 -2.82 -25.45 8.72
CA ILE A 284 -3.42 -26.50 7.90
C ILE A 284 -4.11 -27.55 8.79
N VAL A 285 -3.38 -28.14 9.74
CA VAL A 285 -3.93 -29.17 10.62
C VAL A 285 -5.04 -28.63 11.51
N ALA A 286 -4.90 -27.40 12.05
CA ALA A 286 -5.93 -26.74 12.82
C ALA A 286 -7.22 -26.51 12.02
N THR A 287 -7.10 -26.10 10.76
CA THR A 287 -8.24 -25.88 9.86
C THR A 287 -8.94 -27.19 9.54
N MET A 288 -8.19 -28.27 9.28
CA MET A 288 -8.78 -29.60 9.06
C MET A 288 -9.50 -30.13 10.30
N LEU A 289 -8.93 -29.95 11.50
CA LEU A 289 -9.56 -30.42 12.75
C LEU A 289 -10.84 -29.66 13.11
N ARG A 290 -10.92 -28.37 12.80
CA ARG A 290 -12.06 -27.50 13.19
C ARG A 290 -13.16 -27.45 12.16
N TYR A 291 -12.77 -27.42 10.88
CA TYR A 291 -13.67 -27.14 9.77
C TYR A 291 -13.62 -28.19 8.67
N GLY A 292 -12.92 -29.31 8.88
CA GLY A 292 -12.63 -30.27 7.83
C GLY A 292 -13.85 -30.86 7.15
N ASP A 293 -14.95 -31.07 7.85
CA ASP A 293 -16.20 -31.62 7.31
C ASP A 293 -17.12 -30.53 6.70
N MET A 294 -16.70 -29.25 6.74
CA MET A 294 -17.47 -28.16 6.17
C MET A 294 -17.46 -28.24 4.64
N GLU A 295 -18.65 -28.22 4.03
CA GLU A 295 -18.80 -28.16 2.57
C GLU A 295 -18.39 -26.78 2.05
N ILE A 296 -17.62 -26.77 0.96
CA ILE A 296 -17.17 -25.58 0.24
C ILE A 296 -17.39 -25.77 -1.26
N GLU A 297 -17.54 -24.67 -1.98
CA GLU A 297 -17.57 -24.64 -3.44
C GLU A 297 -16.21 -24.19 -3.97
N VAL A 298 -15.60 -24.99 -4.82
CA VAL A 298 -14.29 -24.71 -5.42
C VAL A 298 -14.46 -24.61 -6.94
N GLU A 299 -13.91 -23.56 -7.55
CA GLU A 299 -13.90 -23.40 -8.98
C GLU A 299 -12.62 -24.03 -9.55
N GLU A 300 -12.77 -25.06 -10.37
CA GLU A 300 -11.67 -25.69 -11.09
C GLU A 300 -11.72 -25.37 -12.59
N PRO A 301 -10.55 -25.05 -13.20
CA PRO A 301 -10.47 -24.86 -14.64
C PRO A 301 -10.52 -26.21 -15.37
N VAL A 302 -11.55 -26.46 -16.15
CA VAL A 302 -11.70 -27.62 -17.02
C VAL A 302 -11.34 -27.23 -18.44
N LEU A 303 -10.54 -28.07 -19.08
CA LEU A 303 -10.09 -27.90 -20.46
C LEU A 303 -10.90 -28.85 -21.36
N ASP A 304 -11.72 -28.27 -22.24
CA ASP A 304 -12.44 -29.02 -23.28
C ASP A 304 -11.66 -28.98 -24.59
N ASP A 305 -11.37 -30.14 -25.14
CA ASP A 305 -10.82 -30.28 -26.49
C ASP A 305 -11.97 -30.20 -27.54
N ASN A 306 -11.96 -29.17 -28.31
CA ASN A 306 -12.91 -28.98 -29.39
C ASN A 306 -12.57 -29.83 -30.62
N PRO A 307 -13.56 -30.22 -31.43
CA PRO A 307 -13.34 -31.00 -32.64
C PRO A 307 -12.49 -30.32 -33.73
N ASP A 308 -12.26 -29.00 -33.61
CA ASP A 308 -11.40 -28.18 -34.48
C ASP A 308 -9.93 -28.13 -34.04
N GLY A 309 -9.58 -28.86 -32.99
CA GLY A 309 -8.23 -28.88 -32.42
C GLY A 309 -7.90 -27.69 -31.50
N THR A 310 -8.89 -26.85 -31.16
CA THR A 310 -8.73 -25.80 -30.14
C THR A 310 -9.19 -26.29 -28.78
N THR A 311 -8.50 -25.83 -27.70
CA THR A 311 -8.89 -26.14 -26.32
C THR A 311 -9.59 -24.92 -25.74
N THR A 312 -10.81 -25.09 -25.21
CA THR A 312 -11.51 -24.06 -24.44
C THR A 312 -11.44 -24.38 -22.95
N GLU A 313 -11.10 -23.36 -22.15
CA GLU A 313 -11.07 -23.43 -20.70
C GLU A 313 -12.36 -22.81 -20.16
N HIS A 314 -13.08 -23.52 -19.31
CA HIS A 314 -14.18 -23.00 -18.52
C HIS A 314 -14.02 -23.37 -17.05
N LEU A 315 -14.66 -22.62 -16.15
CA LEU A 315 -14.64 -22.91 -14.71
C LEU A 315 -15.85 -23.79 -14.40
N GLU A 316 -15.58 -24.97 -13.84
CA GLU A 316 -16.61 -25.78 -13.22
C GLU A 316 -16.57 -25.58 -11.70
N THR A 317 -17.76 -25.47 -11.09
CA THR A 317 -17.88 -25.40 -9.62
C THR A 317 -18.10 -26.79 -9.08
N GLU A 318 -17.15 -27.29 -8.31
CA GLU A 318 -17.26 -28.57 -7.62
C GLU A 318 -17.57 -28.35 -6.14
N ARG A 319 -18.41 -29.20 -5.55
CA ARG A 319 -18.66 -29.23 -4.10
C ARG A 319 -17.75 -30.26 -3.45
N THR A 320 -16.97 -29.80 -2.50
CA THR A 320 -16.03 -30.63 -1.73
C THR A 320 -16.07 -30.23 -0.27
N THR A 321 -15.29 -30.90 0.58
CA THR A 321 -15.09 -30.46 1.96
C THR A 321 -13.74 -29.80 2.15
N VAL A 322 -13.59 -28.94 3.17
CA VAL A 322 -12.34 -28.25 3.51
C VAL A 322 -11.17 -29.24 3.62
N ALA A 323 -11.37 -30.36 4.30
CA ALA A 323 -10.31 -31.35 4.47
C ALA A 323 -9.97 -32.08 3.17
N ARG A 324 -10.97 -32.37 2.33
CA ARG A 324 -10.75 -33.00 1.02
C ARG A 324 -9.97 -32.09 0.10
N GLU A 325 -10.35 -30.83 0.01
CA GLU A 325 -9.64 -29.82 -0.79
C GLU A 325 -8.15 -29.72 -0.39
N ILE A 326 -7.87 -29.67 0.92
CA ILE A 326 -6.49 -29.65 1.43
C ILE A 326 -5.73 -30.93 1.06
N VAL A 327 -6.36 -32.12 1.25
CA VAL A 327 -5.74 -33.41 0.95
C VAL A 327 -5.44 -33.55 -0.53
N ASP A 328 -6.38 -33.21 -1.39
CA ASP A 328 -6.25 -33.36 -2.84
C ASP A 328 -5.21 -32.40 -3.39
N SER A 329 -5.24 -31.15 -2.96
CA SER A 329 -4.25 -30.13 -3.36
C SER A 329 -2.82 -30.49 -2.95
N LEU A 330 -2.58 -30.89 -1.69
CA LEU A 330 -1.24 -31.30 -1.22
C LEU A 330 -0.77 -32.61 -1.85
N SER A 331 -1.71 -33.54 -2.11
CA SER A 331 -1.39 -34.82 -2.75
C SER A 331 -1.03 -34.68 -4.23
N ALA A 332 -1.70 -33.78 -4.96
CA ALA A 332 -1.41 -33.47 -6.36
C ALA A 332 0.02 -32.96 -6.57
N GLU A 333 0.53 -32.18 -5.62
CA GLU A 333 1.90 -31.63 -5.64
C GLU A 333 2.93 -32.56 -4.96
N GLY A 334 2.52 -33.73 -4.41
CA GLY A 334 3.39 -34.65 -3.72
C GLY A 334 3.98 -34.08 -2.41
N ILE A 335 3.31 -33.13 -1.80
CA ILE A 335 3.78 -32.41 -0.60
C ILE A 335 3.35 -33.17 0.65
N SER A 336 4.29 -33.33 1.60
CA SER A 336 4.04 -33.84 2.95
C SER A 336 4.49 -32.82 3.99
N LEU A 337 3.84 -32.81 5.16
CA LEU A 337 4.20 -31.94 6.25
C LEU A 337 5.57 -32.34 6.83
N ARG A 338 6.38 -31.35 7.21
CA ARG A 338 7.74 -31.55 7.75
C ARG A 338 7.74 -31.92 9.23
N ASP A 339 6.84 -31.31 10.01
CA ASP A 339 6.69 -31.65 11.41
C ASP A 339 6.11 -33.08 11.55
N ALA A 340 6.83 -33.94 12.21
CA ALA A 340 6.48 -35.37 12.33
C ALA A 340 5.12 -35.58 13.02
N THR A 341 4.80 -34.77 14.04
CA THR A 341 3.56 -34.89 14.80
C THR A 341 2.37 -34.36 13.99
N LEU A 342 2.53 -33.17 13.35
CA LEU A 342 1.48 -32.59 12.47
C LEU A 342 1.25 -33.50 11.26
N ASN A 343 2.31 -34.08 10.70
CA ASN A 343 2.19 -35.01 9.60
C ASN A 343 1.45 -36.29 10.01
N ALA A 344 1.69 -36.85 11.21
CA ALA A 344 0.95 -37.97 11.71
C ALA A 344 -0.56 -37.71 11.83
N ILE A 345 -0.94 -36.49 12.32
CA ILE A 345 -2.34 -36.06 12.38
C ILE A 345 -2.91 -35.92 10.97
N TYR A 346 -2.19 -35.26 10.07
CA TYR A 346 -2.58 -35.09 8.67
C TYR A 346 -2.83 -36.42 7.97
N GLN A 347 -1.92 -37.38 8.11
CA GLN A 347 -2.08 -38.73 7.50
C GLN A 347 -3.27 -39.50 8.07
N ALA A 348 -3.55 -39.34 9.37
CA ALA A 348 -4.71 -39.96 9.99
C ALA A 348 -6.04 -39.35 9.44
N ILE A 349 -6.08 -38.04 9.27
CA ILE A 349 -7.24 -37.36 8.64
C ILE A 349 -7.34 -37.75 7.16
N ARG A 350 -6.24 -37.81 6.43
CA ARG A 350 -6.20 -38.21 5.02
C ARG A 350 -6.81 -39.58 4.79
N VAL A 351 -6.56 -40.52 5.68
CA VAL A 351 -7.15 -41.88 5.61
C VAL A 351 -8.67 -41.80 5.77
N GLN A 352 -9.17 -40.99 6.70
CA GLN A 352 -10.62 -40.82 6.92
C GLN A 352 -11.29 -40.16 5.72
N VAL A 353 -10.71 -39.07 5.18
CA VAL A 353 -11.15 -38.39 3.97
C VAL A 353 -11.18 -39.34 2.76
N GLY A 354 -10.16 -40.15 2.58
CA GLY A 354 -10.09 -41.16 1.50
C GLY A 354 -11.13 -42.29 1.61
N ALA A 355 -11.66 -42.50 2.82
CA ALA A 355 -12.74 -43.47 3.08
C ALA A 355 -14.14 -42.82 3.04
N ASP A 356 -14.28 -41.57 2.62
CA ASP A 356 -15.49 -40.76 2.66
C ASP A 356 -16.14 -40.69 4.07
N CYS A 357 -15.32 -40.72 5.11
CA CYS A 357 -15.77 -40.65 6.50
C CYS A 357 -15.58 -39.20 7.03
N ALA A 358 -16.48 -38.81 7.92
CA ALA A 358 -16.31 -37.60 8.71
C ALA A 358 -15.06 -37.70 9.61
N ILE A 359 -14.45 -36.54 9.92
CA ILE A 359 -13.22 -36.51 10.73
C ILE A 359 -13.54 -36.87 12.19
N ASP A 360 -13.10 -38.03 12.65
CA ASP A 360 -13.23 -38.44 14.05
C ASP A 360 -12.09 -37.85 14.91
N VAL A 361 -12.27 -36.61 15.36
CA VAL A 361 -11.36 -35.96 16.29
C VAL A 361 -11.22 -36.73 17.60
N SER A 362 -12.29 -37.45 18.03
CA SER A 362 -12.27 -38.22 19.26
C SER A 362 -11.35 -39.44 19.14
N ALA A 363 -11.20 -39.98 17.95
CA ALA A 363 -10.22 -41.08 17.70
C ALA A 363 -8.78 -40.52 17.80
N LEU A 364 -8.50 -39.33 17.29
CA LEU A 364 -7.19 -38.69 17.41
C LEU A 364 -6.83 -38.35 18.87
N LEU A 365 -7.80 -37.92 19.68
CA LEU A 365 -7.60 -37.68 21.12
C LEU A 365 -7.41 -38.94 21.94
N ARG A 366 -7.73 -40.13 21.39
CA ARG A 366 -7.50 -41.44 22.00
C ARG A 366 -6.30 -42.18 21.40
N SER A 367 -5.47 -41.51 20.64
CA SER A 367 -4.25 -42.07 20.07
C SER A 367 -3.31 -42.56 21.16
N GLU A 368 -2.58 -43.63 20.87
CA GLU A 368 -1.51 -44.12 21.74
C GLU A 368 -0.29 -43.18 21.76
N ASP A 369 -0.17 -42.31 20.76
CA ASP A 369 0.90 -41.33 20.67
C ASP A 369 0.51 -40.05 21.47
N GLN A 370 1.19 -39.86 22.61
CA GLN A 370 1.00 -38.74 23.51
C GLN A 370 1.24 -37.38 22.80
N ALA A 371 2.21 -37.30 21.88
CA ALA A 371 2.51 -36.06 21.14
C ALA A 371 1.37 -35.66 20.22
N VAL A 372 0.70 -36.64 19.60
CA VAL A 372 -0.50 -36.42 18.78
C VAL A 372 -1.65 -35.87 19.64
N VAL A 373 -1.90 -36.49 20.81
CA VAL A 373 -2.96 -36.04 21.73
C VAL A 373 -2.73 -34.62 22.22
N GLU A 374 -1.51 -34.29 22.62
CA GLU A 374 -1.15 -32.93 23.08
C GLU A 374 -1.27 -31.91 21.96
N ALA A 375 -0.81 -32.21 20.75
CA ALA A 375 -0.91 -31.34 19.59
C ALA A 375 -2.38 -31.07 19.21
N VAL A 376 -3.21 -32.12 19.09
CA VAL A 376 -4.64 -32.00 18.79
C VAL A 376 -5.36 -31.15 19.86
N SER A 377 -5.08 -31.45 21.14
CA SER A 377 -5.68 -30.68 22.25
C SER A 377 -5.28 -29.19 22.21
N SER A 378 -4.00 -28.90 21.96
CA SER A 378 -3.49 -27.53 21.83
C SER A 378 -4.12 -26.80 20.64
N LEU A 379 -4.22 -27.45 19.47
CA LEU A 379 -4.80 -26.87 18.27
C LEU A 379 -6.28 -26.57 18.42
N LEU A 380 -7.03 -27.40 19.14
CA LEU A 380 -8.45 -27.17 19.40
C LEU A 380 -8.70 -26.13 20.49
N ALA A 381 -7.79 -25.95 21.46
CA ALA A 381 -7.92 -24.99 22.56
C ALA A 381 -7.59 -23.54 22.16
N GLU A 382 -6.94 -23.32 21.02
CA GLU A 382 -6.65 -21.97 20.50
C GLU A 382 -7.91 -21.35 19.87
N GLU A 383 -8.87 -20.91 20.68
CA GLU A 383 -10.00 -20.11 20.22
C GLU A 383 -9.60 -18.62 20.15
N TYR A 384 -9.59 -18.05 18.94
CA TYR A 384 -9.54 -16.62 18.75
C TYR A 384 -10.94 -16.04 18.93
N HIS A 385 -11.24 -15.50 20.12
CA HIS A 385 -12.48 -14.76 20.35
C HIS A 385 -12.41 -13.39 19.68
N LEU A 386 -13.20 -13.20 18.63
CA LEU A 386 -13.35 -11.92 17.92
C LEU A 386 -14.42 -11.01 18.52
N ASP A 387 -14.97 -11.35 19.68
CA ASP A 387 -16.09 -10.65 20.36
C ASP A 387 -15.84 -9.15 20.61
N GLY A 388 -14.59 -8.70 20.55
CA GLY A 388 -14.22 -7.28 20.66
C GLY A 388 -14.41 -6.46 19.39
N TRP A 389 -14.39 -7.08 18.23
CA TRP A 389 -14.40 -6.41 16.93
C TRP A 389 -15.80 -5.96 16.52
N GLU A 390 -16.83 -6.75 16.81
CA GLU A 390 -18.23 -6.36 16.59
C GLU A 390 -18.62 -5.11 17.40
N ARG A 391 -18.11 -4.98 18.64
CA ARG A 391 -18.32 -3.79 19.47
C ARG A 391 -17.65 -2.53 18.93
N MET A 392 -16.65 -2.68 18.07
CA MET A 392 -15.96 -1.59 17.38
C MET A 392 -16.55 -1.29 15.99
N GLY A 393 -17.65 -1.96 15.60
CA GLY A 393 -18.32 -1.75 14.32
C GLY A 393 -17.58 -2.35 13.12
N VAL A 394 -16.62 -3.27 13.35
CA VAL A 394 -15.97 -4.03 12.30
C VAL A 394 -16.79 -5.30 12.04
N PRO A 395 -17.39 -5.47 10.83
CA PRO A 395 -18.16 -6.68 10.53
C PRO A 395 -17.22 -7.89 10.51
N VAL A 396 -17.47 -8.84 11.43
CA VAL A 396 -16.81 -10.14 11.43
C VAL A 396 -17.63 -11.05 10.51
N ARG A 397 -16.98 -11.60 9.47
CA ARG A 397 -17.62 -12.59 8.60
C ARG A 397 -17.51 -13.95 9.25
N ASP A 398 -18.59 -14.74 9.20
CA ASP A 398 -18.53 -16.14 9.60
C ASP A 398 -17.51 -16.90 8.74
N PHE A 399 -16.84 -17.90 9.35
CA PHE A 399 -15.85 -18.69 8.60
C PHE A 399 -16.48 -19.36 7.37
N SER A 400 -17.73 -19.79 7.43
CA SER A 400 -18.49 -20.33 6.30
C SER A 400 -18.51 -19.44 5.06
N ASP A 401 -18.52 -18.11 5.23
CA ASP A 401 -18.54 -17.14 4.13
C ASP A 401 -17.18 -17.01 3.41
N VAL A 402 -16.12 -17.43 4.06
CA VAL A 402 -14.75 -17.26 3.58
C VAL A 402 -13.97 -18.57 3.46
N ALA A 403 -14.57 -19.69 3.85
CA ALA A 403 -13.91 -21.00 3.99
C ALA A 403 -13.22 -21.44 2.70
N SER A 404 -13.88 -21.32 1.55
CA SER A 404 -13.28 -21.69 0.24
C SER A 404 -12.05 -20.86 -0.09
N ALA A 405 -12.18 -19.52 0.01
CA ALA A 405 -11.08 -18.61 -0.28
C ALA A 405 -9.91 -18.77 0.72
N TYR A 406 -10.23 -18.97 2.00
CA TYR A 406 -9.24 -19.17 3.06
C TYR A 406 -8.46 -20.49 2.87
N THR A 407 -9.17 -21.59 2.62
CA THR A 407 -8.56 -22.92 2.39
C THR A 407 -7.59 -22.86 1.21
N ARG A 408 -8.00 -22.24 0.11
CA ARG A 408 -7.17 -22.08 -1.08
C ARG A 408 -5.93 -21.24 -0.83
N ASP A 409 -6.09 -20.08 -0.16
CA ASP A 409 -4.96 -19.20 0.18
C ASP A 409 -3.98 -19.88 1.14
N LEU A 410 -4.46 -20.65 2.11
CA LEU A 410 -3.63 -21.40 3.05
C LEU A 410 -2.79 -22.47 2.34
N VAL A 411 -3.40 -23.26 1.45
CA VAL A 411 -2.69 -24.29 0.67
C VAL A 411 -1.67 -23.63 -0.26
N LEU A 412 -2.02 -22.56 -0.97
CA LEU A 412 -1.11 -21.85 -1.87
C LEU A 412 0.11 -21.29 -1.13
N ARG A 413 -0.09 -20.66 0.03
CA ARG A 413 1.03 -20.14 0.86
C ARG A 413 1.94 -21.28 1.35
N HIS A 414 1.37 -22.41 1.75
CA HIS A 414 2.15 -23.56 2.17
C HIS A 414 2.96 -24.14 1.01
N THR A 415 2.35 -24.31 -0.17
CA THR A 415 3.02 -24.81 -1.38
C THR A 415 4.16 -23.87 -1.80
N ASP A 416 3.94 -22.55 -1.80
CA ASP A 416 4.97 -21.56 -2.12
C ASP A 416 6.16 -21.63 -1.14
N ALA A 417 5.89 -21.71 0.15
CA ALA A 417 6.92 -21.86 1.18
C ALA A 417 7.68 -23.18 1.03
N TYR A 418 6.99 -24.28 0.73
CA TYR A 418 7.61 -25.58 0.48
C TYR A 418 8.55 -25.56 -0.73
N LEU A 419 8.07 -25.03 -1.86
CA LEU A 419 8.87 -24.91 -3.09
C LEU A 419 10.05 -23.97 -2.90
N GLY A 420 9.87 -22.85 -2.20
CA GLY A 420 10.95 -21.92 -1.87
C GLY A 420 12.05 -22.56 -1.04
N THR A 421 11.68 -23.36 -0.05
CA THR A 421 12.65 -24.09 0.80
C THR A 421 13.35 -25.18 0.00
N ARG A 422 12.61 -25.92 -0.82
CA ARG A 422 13.19 -26.99 -1.66
C ARG A 422 14.16 -26.44 -2.70
N LEU A 423 13.84 -25.27 -3.26
CA LEU A 423 14.73 -24.56 -4.18
C LEU A 423 16.03 -24.15 -3.47
N ALA A 424 15.94 -23.61 -2.25
CA ALA A 424 17.11 -23.23 -1.46
C ALA A 424 17.98 -24.43 -1.10
N GLU A 425 17.38 -25.57 -0.74
CA GLU A 425 18.09 -26.85 -0.49
C GLU A 425 18.86 -27.31 -1.74
N LEU A 426 18.18 -27.34 -2.91
CA LEU A 426 18.82 -27.74 -4.18
C LEU A 426 19.93 -26.77 -4.60
N GLN A 427 19.77 -25.48 -4.37
CA GLN A 427 20.83 -24.48 -4.61
C GLN A 427 22.03 -24.69 -3.69
N GLY A 428 21.78 -25.05 -2.42
CA GLY A 428 22.83 -25.40 -1.46
C GLY A 428 23.59 -26.68 -1.87
N GLU A 429 22.87 -27.72 -2.27
CA GLU A 429 23.45 -28.98 -2.79
C GLU A 429 24.30 -28.71 -4.04
N PHE A 430 23.79 -27.92 -5.00
CA PHE A 430 24.49 -27.56 -6.22
C PHE A 430 25.75 -26.73 -5.96
N SER A 431 25.73 -25.81 -4.97
CA SER A 431 26.91 -25.02 -4.59
C SER A 431 27.98 -25.88 -3.91
N GLN A 432 27.60 -26.90 -3.15
CA GLN A 432 28.55 -27.87 -2.55
C GLN A 432 29.18 -28.81 -3.57
N GLU A 433 28.43 -29.21 -4.61
CA GLU A 433 28.94 -30.09 -5.67
C GLU A 433 29.82 -29.37 -6.69
N ASN A 434 29.73 -28.03 -6.80
CA ASN A 434 30.45 -27.25 -7.81
C ASN A 434 31.11 -25.96 -7.25
N PRO A 435 32.12 -26.07 -6.35
CA PRO A 435 32.76 -24.94 -5.70
C PRO A 435 33.51 -23.97 -6.65
N LEU A 436 33.81 -24.40 -7.90
CA LEU A 436 34.47 -23.57 -8.93
C LEU A 436 33.51 -22.56 -9.59
N ALA A 437 32.21 -22.78 -9.52
CA ALA A 437 31.23 -21.84 -10.10
C ALA A 437 31.01 -20.60 -9.23
N GLU A 438 31.23 -20.71 -7.93
CA GLU A 438 31.11 -19.60 -6.97
C GLU A 438 32.29 -18.64 -7.07
N SER A 439 33.50 -19.15 -7.18
CA SER A 439 34.71 -18.33 -7.37
C SER A 439 34.73 -17.57 -8.70
N GLN A 440 34.07 -18.10 -9.74
CA GLN A 440 33.90 -17.39 -11.03
C GLN A 440 32.82 -16.30 -11.00
N ARG A 441 31.79 -16.41 -10.13
CA ARG A 441 30.78 -15.37 -9.91
C ARG A 441 31.31 -14.23 -9.05
N GLU A 442 32.11 -14.52 -8.03
CA GLU A 442 32.77 -13.49 -7.22
C GLU A 442 33.79 -12.70 -8.05
N ALA A 443 34.61 -13.38 -8.87
CA ALA A 443 35.52 -12.71 -9.78
C ALA A 443 34.83 -11.83 -10.84
N ALA A 444 33.66 -12.25 -11.36
CA ALA A 444 32.88 -11.44 -12.31
C ALA A 444 32.17 -10.23 -11.65
N THR A 445 31.94 -10.29 -10.33
CA THR A 445 31.36 -9.16 -9.57
C THR A 445 32.43 -8.15 -9.15
N GLU A 446 33.67 -8.59 -8.93
CA GLU A 446 34.80 -7.69 -8.64
C GLU A 446 35.30 -6.96 -9.90
N GLU A 447 35.30 -7.60 -11.07
CA GLU A 447 35.64 -6.92 -12.36
C GLU A 447 34.54 -5.94 -12.83
N GLY A 448 33.31 -6.03 -12.35
CA GLY A 448 32.21 -5.10 -12.66
C GLY A 448 32.20 -3.80 -11.84
N THR A 449 33.10 -3.64 -10.87
CA THR A 449 33.12 -2.48 -9.94
C THR A 449 34.25 -1.48 -10.26
N GLU A 450 35.08 -1.72 -11.29
CA GLU A 450 36.19 -0.85 -11.71
C GLU A 450 36.00 -0.21 -13.10
N VAL A 451 34.77 0.12 -13.51
CA VAL A 451 34.57 1.00 -14.71
C VAL A 451 33.56 2.09 -14.39
#